data_24355ad442b5afedaedc7aa58b9417cd
#
_entry.id   24355ad442b5afedaedc7aa58b9417cd
#
_cell.length_a   1.000
_cell.length_b   1.000
_cell.length_c   1.000
_cell.angle_alpha   90.00
_cell.angle_beta   90.00
_cell.angle_gamma   90.00
#
_symmetry.space_group_name_H-M   'P 1'
#
loop_
_entity.id
_entity.type
_entity.pdbx_description
1 polymer ?
#
loop_
_entity_poly.entity_id
_entity_poly.type
_entity_poly.pdbx_seq_one_letter_code
_entity_poly.pdbx_strand_id
1 'polypeptide(L)'
;MSIVLDHVNYTYSAGTAYEKHALKDINLVIPDGQFIGLIGHTGSGKSTLIQHLNGLIKATSGAIYYDGHDIYDEDFSKKELRTKVGLVFQYPEHQLFETTVVKDVEFGPKNMKLPQLEVQMRTFEAIKMVGISEELYDASPFELSGGQKRRVAIAGVLAMKPEVLVLDEPTAGLDPMGRDEILDQIAAIQKERKITVILVSHSMEDVAKYVDRLIVMDHGSVQFDGTPREVFSHYKELEAMGLAAPQVTYVMQALKAQGAQVGEATTVEEARDEILKAWKRI
;
A
#
# COMPACT_ATOMS: atom_id res chain seq x y z
N MET A 1 -17.19 0.82 6.80
CA MET A 1 -16.78 1.47 5.53
C MET A 1 -16.10 0.47 4.64
N SER A 2 -16.35 0.44 3.34
CA SER A 2 -15.66 -0.48 2.44
C SER A 2 -15.58 0.12 1.04
N ILE A 3 -14.52 -0.20 0.31
CA ILE A 3 -14.46 0.05 -1.13
C ILE A 3 -14.82 -1.25 -1.82
N VAL A 4 -15.77 -1.20 -2.74
CA VAL A 4 -16.18 -2.35 -3.54
C VAL A 4 -15.99 -2.03 -5.01
N LEU A 5 -15.25 -2.88 -5.70
CA LEU A 5 -15.13 -2.86 -7.15
C LEU A 5 -16.00 -3.98 -7.70
N ASP A 6 -16.88 -3.64 -8.63
CA ASP A 6 -17.85 -4.54 -9.22
C ASP A 6 -17.68 -4.55 -10.76
N HIS A 7 -17.17 -5.65 -11.29
CA HIS A 7 -16.89 -5.86 -12.71
C HIS A 7 -16.10 -4.73 -13.38
N VAL A 8 -15.11 -4.17 -12.65
CA VAL A 8 -14.34 -3.00 -13.10
C VAL A 8 -13.38 -3.37 -14.21
N ASN A 9 -13.50 -2.68 -15.34
CA ASN A 9 -12.61 -2.78 -16.48
C ASN A 9 -12.02 -1.41 -16.81
N TYR A 10 -10.77 -1.40 -17.27
CA TYR A 10 -10.13 -0.18 -17.72
C TYR A 10 -9.20 -0.41 -18.91
N THR A 11 -9.38 0.41 -19.94
CA THR A 11 -8.60 0.37 -21.16
C THR A 11 -7.99 1.73 -21.45
N TYR A 12 -6.65 1.80 -21.46
CA TYR A 12 -5.95 2.99 -21.93
C TYR A 12 -6.09 3.16 -23.44
N SER A 13 -6.25 4.41 -23.90
CA SER A 13 -6.26 4.76 -25.32
C SER A 13 -7.23 3.91 -26.17
N ALA A 14 -8.42 3.63 -25.61
CA ALA A 14 -9.44 2.81 -26.27
C ALA A 14 -9.74 3.29 -27.70
N GLY A 15 -9.84 2.36 -28.66
CA GLY A 15 -10.09 2.65 -30.06
C GLY A 15 -8.89 3.18 -30.85
N THR A 16 -7.68 3.19 -30.27
CA THR A 16 -6.46 3.60 -30.97
C THR A 16 -5.49 2.42 -31.16
N ALA A 17 -4.44 2.62 -31.96
CA ALA A 17 -3.35 1.63 -32.13
C ALA A 17 -2.55 1.37 -30.83
N TYR A 18 -2.72 2.21 -29.82
CA TYR A 18 -2.06 2.10 -28.51
C TYR A 18 -3.00 1.58 -27.42
N GLU A 19 -4.10 0.95 -27.81
CA GLU A 19 -5.06 0.38 -26.87
C GLU A 19 -4.40 -0.67 -25.96
N LYS A 20 -4.63 -0.51 -24.65
CA LYS A 20 -4.10 -1.44 -23.64
C LYS A 20 -5.14 -1.69 -22.55
N HIS A 21 -5.62 -2.93 -22.46
CA HIS A 21 -6.48 -3.38 -21.37
C HIS A 21 -5.66 -3.52 -20.09
N ALA A 22 -5.84 -2.60 -19.16
CA ALA A 22 -5.06 -2.53 -17.92
C ALA A 22 -5.77 -3.18 -16.73
N LEU A 23 -7.10 -3.14 -16.68
CA LEU A 23 -7.92 -3.89 -15.73
C LEU A 23 -8.98 -4.68 -16.47
N LYS A 24 -9.21 -5.91 -16.00
CA LYS A 24 -10.11 -6.88 -16.63
C LYS A 24 -10.95 -7.54 -15.54
N ASP A 25 -12.23 -7.19 -15.51
CA ASP A 25 -13.24 -7.81 -14.65
C ASP A 25 -12.81 -7.86 -13.16
N ILE A 26 -12.35 -6.74 -12.63
CA ILE A 26 -11.94 -6.66 -11.24
C ILE A 26 -13.17 -6.68 -10.34
N ASN A 27 -13.25 -7.72 -9.52
CA ASN A 27 -14.23 -7.90 -8.46
C ASN A 27 -13.49 -7.97 -7.13
N LEU A 28 -13.58 -6.93 -6.29
CA LEU A 28 -12.78 -6.82 -5.09
C LEU A 28 -13.51 -6.04 -4.00
N VAL A 29 -13.47 -6.56 -2.78
CA VAL A 29 -13.96 -5.86 -1.59
C VAL A 29 -12.78 -5.52 -0.71
N ILE A 30 -12.61 -4.24 -0.39
CA ILE A 30 -11.59 -3.74 0.54
C ILE A 30 -12.30 -3.33 1.82
N PRO A 31 -12.22 -4.14 2.89
CA PRO A 31 -12.86 -3.84 4.17
C PRO A 31 -12.06 -2.83 4.98
N ASP A 32 -12.65 -2.35 6.05
CA ASP A 32 -11.98 -1.42 6.97
C ASP A 32 -10.93 -2.09 7.83
N GLY A 33 -9.92 -1.28 8.16
CA GLY A 33 -8.97 -1.60 9.22
C GLY A 33 -7.98 -2.72 8.87
N GLN A 34 -7.92 -3.18 7.61
CA GLN A 34 -6.95 -4.19 7.18
C GLN A 34 -5.65 -3.57 6.66
N PHE A 35 -4.55 -4.30 6.86
CA PHE A 35 -3.31 -4.04 6.16
C PHE A 35 -3.22 -4.99 4.95
N ILE A 36 -3.40 -4.46 3.75
CA ILE A 36 -3.49 -5.24 2.49
C ILE A 36 -2.22 -5.02 1.68
N GLY A 37 -1.59 -6.11 1.24
CA GLY A 37 -0.53 -6.11 0.24
C GLY A 37 -1.11 -6.25 -1.16
N LEU A 38 -0.58 -5.49 -2.12
CA LEU A 38 -0.91 -5.61 -3.53
C LEU A 38 0.38 -5.85 -4.31
N ILE A 39 0.54 -7.06 -4.84
CA ILE A 39 1.72 -7.47 -5.61
C ILE A 39 1.36 -7.86 -7.04
N GLY A 40 2.38 -7.97 -7.88
CA GLY A 40 2.26 -8.35 -9.29
C GLY A 40 3.46 -7.82 -10.07
N HIS A 41 3.75 -8.38 -11.24
CA HIS A 41 4.83 -7.88 -12.10
C HIS A 41 4.57 -6.46 -12.62
N THR A 42 5.58 -5.81 -13.16
CA THR A 42 5.44 -4.49 -13.80
C THR A 42 4.45 -4.58 -14.97
N GLY A 43 3.44 -3.73 -14.96
CA GLY A 43 2.37 -3.72 -15.97
C GLY A 43 1.21 -4.68 -15.69
N SER A 44 1.15 -5.34 -14.53
CA SER A 44 0.02 -6.18 -14.12
C SER A 44 -1.29 -5.43 -13.82
N GLY A 45 -1.24 -4.08 -13.70
CA GLY A 45 -2.42 -3.24 -13.46
C GLY A 45 -2.49 -2.61 -12.06
N LYS A 46 -1.53 -2.87 -11.16
CA LYS A 46 -1.54 -2.37 -9.77
C LYS A 46 -1.73 -0.85 -9.68
N SER A 47 -0.85 -0.07 -10.32
CA SER A 47 -0.94 1.41 -10.27
C SER A 47 -2.22 1.93 -10.90
N THR A 48 -2.75 1.24 -11.91
CA THR A 48 -4.07 1.54 -12.47
C THR A 48 -5.17 1.27 -11.45
N LEU A 49 -5.14 0.13 -10.77
CA LEU A 49 -6.11 -0.24 -9.74
C LEU A 49 -6.15 0.80 -8.61
N ILE A 50 -5.00 1.15 -8.03
CA ILE A 50 -4.95 2.11 -6.91
C ILE A 50 -5.44 3.51 -7.30
N GLN A 51 -5.25 3.94 -8.55
CA GLN A 51 -5.78 5.22 -9.05
C GLN A 51 -7.30 5.21 -9.21
N HIS A 52 -7.93 4.05 -9.39
CA HIS A 52 -9.38 3.92 -9.38
C HIS A 52 -9.95 4.05 -7.96
N LEU A 53 -9.24 3.55 -6.93
CA LEU A 53 -9.71 3.58 -5.55
C LEU A 53 -9.96 5.00 -5.02
N ASN A 54 -9.21 6.00 -5.49
CA ASN A 54 -9.40 7.40 -5.09
C ASN A 54 -10.02 8.28 -6.20
N GLY A 55 -10.56 7.65 -7.24
CA GLY A 55 -11.25 8.33 -8.33
C GLY A 55 -10.38 9.26 -9.18
N LEU A 56 -9.06 9.01 -9.27
CA LEU A 56 -8.16 9.74 -10.19
C LEU A 56 -8.47 9.43 -11.64
N ILE A 57 -8.78 8.17 -11.93
CA ILE A 57 -9.20 7.72 -13.25
C ILE A 57 -10.57 7.05 -13.17
N LYS A 58 -11.33 7.14 -14.24
CA LYS A 58 -12.68 6.58 -14.34
C LYS A 58 -12.63 5.24 -15.06
N ALA A 59 -13.28 4.22 -14.52
CA ALA A 59 -13.41 2.91 -15.16
C ALA A 59 -14.06 3.02 -16.55
N THR A 60 -13.65 2.15 -17.48
CA THR A 60 -14.27 2.03 -18.80
C THR A 60 -15.65 1.36 -18.69
N SER A 61 -15.78 0.39 -17.78
CA SER A 61 -17.04 -0.25 -17.41
C SER A 61 -16.95 -0.82 -16.00
N GLY A 62 -18.09 -1.23 -15.43
CA GLY A 62 -18.22 -1.63 -14.05
C GLY A 62 -18.46 -0.45 -13.12
N ALA A 63 -18.58 -0.70 -11.82
CA ALA A 63 -18.86 0.29 -10.80
C ALA A 63 -17.87 0.21 -9.64
N ILE A 64 -17.63 1.34 -8.99
CA ILE A 64 -16.81 1.40 -7.76
C ILE A 64 -17.64 2.10 -6.71
N TYR A 65 -17.83 1.41 -5.59
CA TYR A 65 -18.60 1.93 -4.48
C TYR A 65 -17.66 2.30 -3.32
N TYR A 66 -17.87 3.47 -2.76
CA TYR A 66 -17.29 3.88 -1.50
C TYR A 66 -18.41 4.02 -0.47
N ASP A 67 -18.39 3.21 0.56
CA ASP A 67 -19.41 3.16 1.61
C ASP A 67 -20.85 3.02 1.05
N GLY A 68 -20.98 2.17 0.01
CA GLY A 68 -22.24 1.88 -0.65
C GLY A 68 -22.72 2.90 -1.69
N HIS A 69 -21.96 3.99 -1.92
CA HIS A 69 -22.27 5.00 -2.94
C HIS A 69 -21.35 4.83 -4.15
N ASP A 70 -21.91 4.84 -5.35
CA ASP A 70 -21.10 4.82 -6.59
C ASP A 70 -20.29 6.12 -6.68
N ILE A 71 -18.97 5.99 -6.82
CA ILE A 71 -18.06 7.15 -6.91
C ILE A 71 -18.22 7.93 -8.22
N TYR A 72 -19.00 7.42 -9.17
CA TYR A 72 -19.25 8.06 -10.47
C TYR A 72 -20.61 8.73 -10.55
N ASP A 73 -21.45 8.62 -9.52
CA ASP A 73 -22.70 9.34 -9.43
C ASP A 73 -22.49 10.85 -9.46
N GLU A 74 -23.44 11.60 -10.04
CA GLU A 74 -23.35 13.06 -10.22
C GLU A 74 -23.28 13.79 -8.87
N ASP A 75 -23.96 13.27 -7.86
CA ASP A 75 -24.02 13.83 -6.51
C ASP A 75 -22.81 13.44 -5.64
N PHE A 76 -21.94 12.53 -6.13
CA PHE A 76 -20.79 12.04 -5.34
C PHE A 76 -19.59 12.98 -5.43
N SER A 77 -19.08 13.40 -4.26
CA SER A 77 -17.94 14.33 -4.16
C SER A 77 -16.59 13.61 -4.30
N LYS A 78 -16.02 13.58 -5.51
CA LYS A 78 -14.65 13.08 -5.73
C LYS A 78 -13.58 13.82 -4.90
N LYS A 79 -13.85 15.08 -4.54
CA LYS A 79 -12.95 15.84 -3.67
C LYS A 79 -12.96 15.26 -2.26
N GLU A 80 -14.12 14.90 -1.75
CA GLU A 80 -14.27 14.25 -0.45
C GLU A 80 -13.64 12.86 -0.47
N LEU A 81 -13.87 12.06 -1.51
CA LEU A 81 -13.23 10.76 -1.69
C LEU A 81 -11.71 10.84 -1.54
N ARG A 82 -11.08 11.83 -2.21
CA ARG A 82 -9.61 12.01 -2.16
C ARG A 82 -9.08 12.45 -0.80
N THR A 83 -9.91 12.98 0.06
CA THR A 83 -9.51 13.25 1.46
C THR A 83 -9.60 11.99 2.32
N LYS A 84 -10.51 11.08 1.98
CA LYS A 84 -10.75 9.82 2.69
C LYS A 84 -9.87 8.68 2.21
N VAL A 85 -9.57 8.64 0.91
CA VAL A 85 -8.65 7.68 0.28
C VAL A 85 -7.38 8.43 -0.12
N GLY A 86 -6.43 8.49 0.81
CA GLY A 86 -5.12 9.11 0.60
C GLY A 86 -4.23 8.22 -0.25
N LEU A 87 -3.57 8.79 -1.26
CA LEU A 87 -2.65 8.08 -2.15
C LEU A 87 -1.27 8.71 -2.09
N VAL A 88 -0.28 7.92 -1.74
CA VAL A 88 1.15 8.24 -1.80
C VAL A 88 1.73 7.52 -3.01
N PHE A 89 2.18 8.27 -4.00
CA PHE A 89 2.75 7.71 -5.23
C PHE A 89 4.19 7.24 -5.02
N GLN A 90 4.69 6.48 -5.97
CA GLN A 90 6.10 6.08 -6.04
C GLN A 90 7.02 7.31 -6.07
N TYR A 91 8.11 7.31 -5.30
CA TYR A 91 9.00 8.45 -5.09
C TYR A 91 8.28 9.70 -4.58
N PRO A 92 7.56 9.62 -3.45
CA PRO A 92 6.73 10.70 -2.95
C PRO A 92 7.52 11.95 -2.59
N GLU A 93 8.83 11.84 -2.36
CA GLU A 93 9.77 12.94 -2.17
C GLU A 93 9.83 13.94 -3.33
N HIS A 94 9.45 13.53 -4.54
CA HIS A 94 9.36 14.43 -5.69
C HIS A 94 8.10 15.31 -5.71
N GLN A 95 7.17 15.04 -4.78
CA GLN A 95 5.92 15.80 -4.66
C GLN A 95 6.03 16.97 -3.68
N LEU A 96 7.16 17.10 -2.97
CA LEU A 96 7.42 18.20 -2.06
C LEU A 96 7.76 19.48 -2.85
N PHE A 97 7.11 20.59 -2.53
CA PHE A 97 7.23 21.84 -3.29
C PHE A 97 7.21 23.12 -2.43
N GLU A 98 6.84 23.02 -1.16
CA GLU A 98 6.74 24.15 -0.26
C GLU A 98 8.10 24.58 0.31
N THR A 99 8.13 25.75 0.93
CA THR A 99 9.37 26.35 1.46
C THR A 99 9.83 25.74 2.77
N THR A 100 8.91 25.12 3.54
CA THR A 100 9.22 24.44 4.80
C THR A 100 8.44 23.14 4.93
N VAL A 101 8.95 22.21 5.75
CA VAL A 101 8.29 20.94 6.08
C VAL A 101 6.88 21.15 6.59
N VAL A 102 6.69 22.06 7.54
CA VAL A 102 5.35 22.37 8.09
C VAL A 102 4.39 22.82 7.01
N LYS A 103 4.81 23.73 6.12
CA LYS A 103 3.95 24.25 5.05
C LYS A 103 3.56 23.17 4.05
N ASP A 104 4.49 22.25 3.75
CA ASP A 104 4.22 21.13 2.83
C ASP A 104 3.15 20.20 3.41
N VAL A 105 3.27 19.85 4.68
CA VAL A 105 2.29 19.00 5.37
C VAL A 105 0.94 19.72 5.59
N GLU A 106 0.94 21.03 5.80
CA GLU A 106 -0.29 21.85 5.93
C GLU A 106 -1.10 21.93 4.62
N PHE A 107 -0.49 21.68 3.48
CA PHE A 107 -1.12 21.89 2.18
C PHE A 107 -2.43 21.10 2.02
N GLY A 108 -2.42 19.80 2.41
CA GLY A 108 -3.62 18.96 2.37
C GLY A 108 -4.76 19.50 3.23
N PRO A 109 -4.56 19.69 4.55
CA PRO A 109 -5.56 20.26 5.46
C PRO A 109 -6.07 21.65 5.06
N LYS A 110 -5.21 22.53 4.54
CA LYS A 110 -5.62 23.84 4.00
C LYS A 110 -6.57 23.72 2.81
N ASN A 111 -6.31 22.78 1.89
CA ASN A 111 -7.18 22.51 0.74
C ASN A 111 -8.54 21.93 1.14
N MET A 112 -8.62 21.32 2.32
CA MET A 112 -9.89 20.91 2.91
C MET A 112 -10.68 22.07 3.49
N LYS A 113 -10.11 23.28 3.52
CA LYS A 113 -10.70 24.52 4.10
C LYS A 113 -11.01 24.39 5.60
N LEU A 114 -10.17 23.67 6.33
CA LEU A 114 -10.29 23.52 7.78
C LEU A 114 -9.93 24.83 8.50
N PRO A 115 -10.46 25.07 9.72
CA PRO A 115 -10.01 26.17 10.56
C PRO A 115 -8.51 26.10 10.82
N GLN A 116 -7.84 27.26 10.92
CA GLN A 116 -6.38 27.34 11.05
C GLN A 116 -5.82 26.52 12.22
N LEU A 117 -6.51 26.53 13.36
CA LEU A 117 -6.10 25.72 14.52
C LEU A 117 -6.11 24.22 14.21
N GLU A 118 -7.13 23.74 13.50
CA GLU A 118 -7.25 22.33 13.12
C GLU A 118 -6.18 21.95 12.09
N VAL A 119 -5.88 22.83 11.12
CA VAL A 119 -4.77 22.65 10.17
C VAL A 119 -3.47 22.42 10.94
N GLN A 120 -3.13 23.31 11.88
CA GLN A 120 -1.92 23.19 12.69
C GLN A 120 -1.88 21.90 13.51
N MET A 121 -2.98 21.59 14.22
CA MET A 121 -3.06 20.35 15.03
C MET A 121 -2.81 19.10 14.19
N ARG A 122 -3.50 18.98 13.05
CA ARG A 122 -3.33 17.81 12.14
C ARG A 122 -1.94 17.72 11.55
N THR A 123 -1.34 18.87 11.22
CA THR A 123 0.01 18.96 10.67
C THR A 123 1.05 18.46 11.67
N PHE A 124 1.07 19.03 12.88
CA PHE A 124 2.04 18.59 13.89
C PHE A 124 1.83 17.15 14.35
N GLU A 125 0.58 16.70 14.44
CA GLU A 125 0.27 15.32 14.72
C GLU A 125 0.85 14.38 13.64
N ALA A 126 0.64 14.70 12.36
CA ALA A 126 1.16 13.89 11.25
C ALA A 126 2.69 13.89 11.16
N ILE A 127 3.34 15.03 11.36
CA ILE A 127 4.81 15.14 11.35
C ILE A 127 5.42 14.29 12.47
N LYS A 128 4.83 14.36 13.67
CA LYS A 128 5.26 13.57 14.82
C LYS A 128 5.09 12.06 14.58
N MET A 129 3.98 11.65 13.95
CA MET A 129 3.70 10.23 13.65
C MET A 129 4.73 9.61 12.71
N VAL A 130 5.27 10.37 11.77
CA VAL A 130 6.31 9.89 10.86
C VAL A 130 7.74 10.09 11.40
N GLY A 131 7.88 10.52 12.65
CA GLY A 131 9.19 10.62 13.33
C GLY A 131 10.12 11.71 12.80
N ILE A 132 9.59 12.82 12.29
CA ILE A 132 10.38 14.01 11.94
C ILE A 132 10.62 14.84 13.21
N SER A 133 11.89 15.18 13.48
CA SER A 133 12.27 15.99 14.64
C SER A 133 11.82 17.45 14.50
N GLU A 134 11.54 18.11 15.62
CA GLU A 134 11.08 19.51 15.67
C GLU A 134 12.07 20.49 15.03
N GLU A 135 13.36 20.21 15.09
CA GLU A 135 14.42 21.00 14.47
C GLU A 135 14.27 21.15 12.95
N LEU A 136 13.58 20.21 12.32
CA LEU A 136 13.38 20.19 10.86
C LEU A 136 12.07 20.83 10.41
N TYR A 137 11.22 21.30 11.30
CA TYR A 137 9.89 21.81 10.96
C TYR A 137 9.95 23.02 10.03
N ASP A 138 10.89 23.94 10.28
CA ASP A 138 11.11 25.13 9.48
C ASP A 138 12.19 24.95 8.39
N ALA A 139 12.81 23.77 8.32
CA ALA A 139 13.78 23.45 7.29
C ALA A 139 13.10 23.33 5.91
N SER A 140 13.87 23.60 4.88
CA SER A 140 13.42 23.37 3.50
C SER A 140 13.31 21.85 3.24
N PRO A 141 12.20 21.33 2.70
CA PRO A 141 12.11 19.93 2.30
C PRO A 141 13.25 19.47 1.39
N PHE A 142 13.83 20.39 0.61
CA PHE A 142 14.91 20.07 -0.33
C PHE A 142 16.26 19.80 0.37
N GLU A 143 16.43 20.25 1.60
CA GLU A 143 17.65 20.03 2.41
C GLU A 143 17.62 18.69 3.18
N LEU A 144 16.47 18.03 3.23
CA LEU A 144 16.28 16.75 3.94
C LEU A 144 16.94 15.58 3.21
N SER A 145 17.28 14.52 3.95
CA SER A 145 17.65 13.22 3.38
C SER A 145 16.46 12.60 2.61
N GLY A 146 16.74 11.67 1.70
CA GLY A 146 15.68 10.99 0.93
C GLY A 146 14.62 10.32 1.81
N GLY A 147 15.04 9.64 2.89
CA GLY A 147 14.13 9.02 3.85
C GLY A 147 13.29 10.06 4.62
N GLN A 148 13.88 11.19 5.02
CA GLN A 148 13.14 12.28 5.67
C GLN A 148 12.13 12.93 4.71
N LYS A 149 12.51 13.22 3.46
CA LYS A 149 11.59 13.72 2.42
C LYS A 149 10.39 12.82 2.25
N ARG A 150 10.63 11.52 2.18
CA ARG A 150 9.56 10.52 2.04
C ARG A 150 8.61 10.51 3.23
N ARG A 151 9.13 10.57 4.45
CA ARG A 151 8.31 10.70 5.67
C ARG A 151 7.48 11.98 5.66
N VAL A 152 8.03 13.11 5.22
CA VAL A 152 7.29 14.37 5.09
C VAL A 152 6.15 14.23 4.08
N ALA A 153 6.39 13.62 2.92
CA ALA A 153 5.35 13.40 1.91
C ALA A 153 4.22 12.47 2.43
N ILE A 154 4.57 11.40 3.17
CA ILE A 154 3.58 10.54 3.84
C ILE A 154 2.80 11.35 4.89
N ALA A 155 3.47 12.20 5.69
CA ALA A 155 2.82 13.07 6.66
C ALA A 155 1.80 14.01 6.01
N GLY A 156 2.11 14.57 4.83
CA GLY A 156 1.18 15.42 4.06
C GLY A 156 -0.14 14.74 3.73
N VAL A 157 -0.10 13.44 3.42
CA VAL A 157 -1.30 12.63 3.20
C VAL A 157 -1.99 12.28 4.53
N LEU A 158 -1.24 11.88 5.56
CA LEU A 158 -1.77 11.54 6.88
C LEU A 158 -2.44 12.72 7.58
N ALA A 159 -1.98 13.95 7.35
CA ALA A 159 -2.56 15.17 7.90
C ALA A 159 -4.01 15.40 7.44
N MET A 160 -4.41 14.84 6.31
CA MET A 160 -5.80 14.85 5.86
C MET A 160 -6.69 13.90 6.67
N LYS A 161 -6.12 13.02 7.52
CA LYS A 161 -6.79 11.97 8.30
C LYS A 161 -7.59 11.01 7.39
N PRO A 162 -6.93 10.36 6.43
CA PRO A 162 -7.59 9.44 5.53
C PRO A 162 -8.10 8.21 6.29
N GLU A 163 -9.15 7.58 5.76
CA GLU A 163 -9.71 6.31 6.23
C GLU A 163 -9.02 5.13 5.55
N VAL A 164 -8.55 5.35 4.31
CA VAL A 164 -7.74 4.40 3.54
C VAL A 164 -6.46 5.11 3.11
N LEU A 165 -5.31 4.51 3.42
CA LEU A 165 -3.98 4.98 3.00
C LEU A 165 -3.41 4.02 1.96
N VAL A 166 -3.27 4.48 0.74
CA VAL A 166 -2.66 3.72 -0.36
C VAL A 166 -1.22 4.18 -0.54
N LEU A 167 -0.29 3.25 -0.54
CA LEU A 167 1.15 3.50 -0.64
C LEU A 167 1.70 2.73 -1.85
N ASP A 168 2.10 3.46 -2.89
CA ASP A 168 2.69 2.87 -4.10
C ASP A 168 4.22 2.83 -3.96
N GLU A 169 4.77 1.66 -3.62
CA GLU A 169 6.20 1.40 -3.43
C GLU A 169 6.89 2.41 -2.48
N PRO A 170 6.39 2.59 -1.26
CA PRO A 170 6.88 3.65 -0.36
C PRO A 170 8.33 3.45 0.09
N THR A 171 8.90 2.26 -0.10
CA THR A 171 10.26 1.89 0.32
C THR A 171 11.26 1.78 -0.83
N ALA A 172 10.83 2.08 -2.06
CA ALA A 172 11.71 1.98 -3.24
C ALA A 172 12.97 2.85 -3.09
N GLY A 173 14.15 2.26 -3.30
CA GLY A 173 15.43 2.96 -3.23
C GLY A 173 15.95 3.28 -1.82
N LEU A 174 15.27 2.82 -0.76
CA LEU A 174 15.80 2.90 0.60
C LEU A 174 16.71 1.72 0.92
N ASP A 175 17.64 1.94 1.86
CA ASP A 175 18.39 0.88 2.48
C ASP A 175 17.46 0.00 3.36
N PRO A 176 17.90 -1.20 3.79
CA PRO A 176 17.07 -2.09 4.59
C PRO A 176 16.57 -1.46 5.90
N MET A 177 17.41 -0.67 6.58
CA MET A 177 17.05 -0.04 7.85
C MET A 177 15.98 1.04 7.66
N GLY A 178 16.14 1.93 6.68
CA GLY A 178 15.15 2.96 6.35
C GLY A 178 13.83 2.40 5.85
N ARG A 179 13.87 1.22 5.19
CA ARG A 179 12.68 0.48 4.78
C ARG A 179 11.89 -0.01 5.99
N ASP A 180 12.56 -0.74 6.90
CA ASP A 180 11.93 -1.27 8.09
C ASP A 180 11.36 -0.14 8.96
N GLU A 181 12.08 0.95 9.17
CA GLU A 181 11.60 2.11 9.93
C GLU A 181 10.28 2.69 9.38
N ILE A 182 10.17 2.85 8.06
CA ILE A 182 8.95 3.39 7.44
C ILE A 182 7.80 2.40 7.57
N LEU A 183 8.02 1.11 7.31
CA LEU A 183 6.95 0.11 7.38
C LEU A 183 6.49 -0.14 8.82
N ASP A 184 7.40 -0.15 9.78
CA ASP A 184 7.06 -0.25 11.21
C ASP A 184 6.20 0.96 11.65
N GLN A 185 6.54 2.18 11.20
CA GLN A 185 5.74 3.38 11.47
C GLN A 185 4.34 3.28 10.85
N ILE A 186 4.25 2.85 9.59
CA ILE A 186 2.96 2.67 8.90
C ILE A 186 2.11 1.62 9.61
N ALA A 187 2.71 0.50 10.03
CA ALA A 187 2.01 -0.55 10.78
C ALA A 187 1.52 -0.06 12.15
N ALA A 188 2.32 0.77 12.85
CA ALA A 188 1.91 1.38 14.10
C ALA A 188 0.72 2.33 13.90
N ILE A 189 0.76 3.19 12.88
CA ILE A 189 -0.32 4.12 12.51
C ILE A 189 -1.60 3.35 12.17
N GLN A 190 -1.50 2.29 11.39
CA GLN A 190 -2.64 1.46 11.00
C GLN A 190 -3.34 0.88 12.24
N LYS A 191 -2.56 0.31 13.18
CA LYS A 191 -3.08 -0.27 14.43
C LYS A 191 -3.71 0.78 15.35
N GLU A 192 -3.05 1.93 15.52
CA GLU A 192 -3.50 3.01 16.40
C GLU A 192 -4.79 3.66 15.88
N ARG A 193 -4.83 3.98 14.59
CA ARG A 193 -5.95 4.69 13.96
C ARG A 193 -7.00 3.80 13.35
N LYS A 194 -6.73 2.49 13.24
CA LYS A 194 -7.61 1.48 12.62
C LYS A 194 -7.99 1.85 11.18
N ILE A 195 -7.08 2.51 10.47
CA ILE A 195 -7.26 2.82 9.05
C ILE A 195 -6.97 1.58 8.19
N THR A 196 -7.50 1.53 6.99
CA THR A 196 -7.09 0.55 5.99
C THR A 196 -5.80 1.02 5.33
N VAL A 197 -4.81 0.13 5.22
CA VAL A 197 -3.58 0.41 4.47
C VAL A 197 -3.50 -0.53 3.28
N ILE A 198 -3.22 0.01 2.09
CA ILE A 198 -2.93 -0.76 0.88
C ILE A 198 -1.48 -0.48 0.51
N LEU A 199 -0.64 -1.49 0.64
CA LEU A 199 0.79 -1.42 0.33
C LEU A 199 1.05 -2.10 -1.02
N VAL A 200 1.40 -1.34 -2.03
CA VAL A 200 1.99 -1.89 -3.25
C VAL A 200 3.48 -2.08 -3.01
N SER A 201 3.96 -3.30 -3.19
CA SER A 201 5.38 -3.62 -2.97
C SER A 201 5.87 -4.69 -3.95
N HIS A 202 7.17 -4.62 -4.25
CA HIS A 202 7.90 -5.69 -4.96
C HIS A 202 8.70 -6.57 -3.99
N SER A 203 8.73 -6.25 -2.69
CA SER A 203 9.39 -7.05 -1.67
C SER A 203 8.40 -8.06 -1.07
N MET A 204 8.65 -9.33 -1.33
CA MET A 204 7.81 -10.42 -0.80
C MET A 204 8.00 -10.56 0.72
N GLU A 205 9.18 -10.25 1.22
CA GLU A 205 9.49 -10.23 2.64
C GLU A 205 8.68 -9.16 3.38
N ASP A 206 8.58 -7.94 2.80
CA ASP A 206 7.80 -6.85 3.40
C ASP A 206 6.31 -7.22 3.49
N VAL A 207 5.72 -7.71 2.40
CA VAL A 207 4.31 -8.10 2.42
C VAL A 207 4.07 -9.30 3.34
N ALA A 208 4.99 -10.27 3.40
CA ALA A 208 4.87 -11.39 4.32
C ALA A 208 4.90 -10.97 5.79
N LYS A 209 5.67 -9.91 6.12
CA LYS A 209 5.89 -9.42 7.50
C LYS A 209 4.74 -8.53 7.99
N TYR A 210 4.19 -7.68 7.11
CA TYR A 210 3.34 -6.56 7.55
C TYR A 210 1.87 -6.71 7.21
N VAL A 211 1.49 -7.49 6.18
CA VAL A 211 0.12 -7.47 5.71
C VAL A 211 -0.73 -8.62 6.25
N ASP A 212 -2.02 -8.33 6.48
CA ASP A 212 -3.01 -9.32 6.91
C ASP A 212 -3.58 -10.09 5.71
N ARG A 213 -3.66 -9.43 4.55
CA ARG A 213 -4.23 -9.95 3.30
C ARG A 213 -3.34 -9.57 2.13
N LEU A 214 -3.17 -10.49 1.20
CA LEU A 214 -2.33 -10.33 0.02
C LEU A 214 -3.16 -10.56 -1.24
N ILE A 215 -3.16 -9.55 -2.12
CA ILE A 215 -3.81 -9.57 -3.42
C ILE A 215 -2.71 -9.64 -4.49
N VAL A 216 -2.82 -10.61 -5.39
CA VAL A 216 -1.89 -10.80 -6.51
C VAL A 216 -2.57 -10.43 -7.81
N MET A 217 -2.00 -9.48 -8.54
CA MET A 217 -2.47 -9.10 -9.87
C MET A 217 -1.55 -9.64 -10.96
N ASP A 218 -2.16 -10.22 -11.99
CA ASP A 218 -1.50 -10.62 -13.22
C ASP A 218 -2.33 -10.25 -14.44
N HIS A 219 -1.70 -9.67 -15.46
CA HIS A 219 -2.33 -9.29 -16.74
C HIS A 219 -3.68 -8.54 -16.62
N GLY A 220 -3.80 -7.70 -15.59
CA GLY A 220 -4.98 -6.86 -15.34
C GLY A 220 -6.11 -7.53 -14.55
N SER A 221 -5.89 -8.74 -14.03
CA SER A 221 -6.87 -9.49 -13.24
C SER A 221 -6.32 -9.87 -11.88
N VAL A 222 -7.19 -10.08 -10.88
CA VAL A 222 -6.82 -10.63 -9.58
C VAL A 222 -6.68 -12.15 -9.73
N GLN A 223 -5.51 -12.69 -9.40
CA GLN A 223 -5.24 -14.12 -9.50
C GLN A 223 -5.33 -14.82 -8.15
N PHE A 224 -4.83 -14.17 -7.10
CA PHE A 224 -4.93 -14.66 -5.73
C PHE A 224 -5.38 -13.54 -4.81
N ASP A 225 -6.14 -13.92 -3.79
CA ASP A 225 -6.65 -13.04 -2.75
C ASP A 225 -6.83 -13.88 -1.48
N GLY A 226 -5.97 -13.68 -0.50
CA GLY A 226 -5.95 -14.48 0.73
C GLY A 226 -4.92 -13.98 1.72
N THR A 227 -4.66 -14.75 2.78
CA THR A 227 -3.55 -14.46 3.69
C THR A 227 -2.20 -14.65 2.99
N PRO A 228 -1.13 -13.98 3.45
CA PRO A 228 0.22 -14.21 2.89
C PRO A 228 0.60 -15.69 2.87
N ARG A 229 0.25 -16.45 3.92
CA ARG A 229 0.54 -17.88 4.02
C ARG A 229 -0.18 -18.69 2.92
N GLU A 230 -1.45 -18.42 2.69
CA GLU A 230 -2.23 -19.08 1.62
C GLU A 230 -1.65 -18.74 0.26
N VAL A 231 -1.43 -17.46 -0.03
CA VAL A 231 -0.92 -17.01 -1.33
C VAL A 231 0.49 -17.56 -1.61
N PHE A 232 1.41 -17.49 -0.64
CA PHE A 232 2.77 -17.99 -0.84
C PHE A 232 2.89 -19.52 -0.83
N SER A 233 1.85 -20.25 -0.42
CA SER A 233 1.79 -21.71 -0.62
C SER A 233 1.73 -22.08 -2.11
N HIS A 234 1.24 -21.15 -2.97
CA HIS A 234 1.19 -21.25 -4.43
C HIS A 234 2.47 -20.69 -5.11
N TYR A 235 3.64 -20.85 -4.47
CA TYR A 235 4.89 -20.27 -4.94
C TYR A 235 5.26 -20.65 -6.39
N LYS A 236 4.89 -21.85 -6.86
CA LYS A 236 5.15 -22.28 -8.25
C LYS A 236 4.31 -21.52 -9.26
N GLU A 237 3.05 -21.27 -8.94
CA GLU A 237 2.15 -20.45 -9.76
C GLU A 237 2.61 -18.99 -9.76
N LEU A 238 3.08 -18.47 -8.62
CA LEU A 238 3.69 -17.15 -8.53
C LEU A 238 4.95 -17.04 -9.41
N GLU A 239 5.83 -18.06 -9.39
CA GLU A 239 7.00 -18.11 -10.28
C GLU A 239 6.61 -18.11 -11.77
N ALA A 240 5.54 -18.82 -12.14
CA ALA A 240 5.04 -18.82 -13.51
C ALA A 240 4.53 -17.42 -13.96
N MET A 241 4.11 -16.57 -13.01
CA MET A 241 3.75 -15.15 -13.23
C MET A 241 4.96 -14.21 -13.14
N GLY A 242 6.18 -14.72 -12.95
CA GLY A 242 7.39 -13.91 -12.76
C GLY A 242 7.49 -13.24 -11.38
N LEU A 243 6.78 -13.76 -10.39
CA LEU A 243 6.86 -13.35 -8.98
C LEU A 243 7.64 -14.38 -8.17
N ALA A 244 8.30 -13.93 -7.10
CA ALA A 244 8.90 -14.84 -6.13
C ALA A 244 7.98 -15.02 -4.90
N ALA A 245 8.27 -16.02 -4.08
CA ALA A 245 7.82 -16.08 -2.69
C ALA A 245 8.95 -15.58 -1.77
N PRO A 246 8.70 -15.32 -0.48
CA PRO A 246 9.76 -15.06 0.48
C PRO A 246 10.81 -16.17 0.49
N GLN A 247 12.08 -15.82 0.65
CA GLN A 247 13.18 -16.81 0.60
C GLN A 247 12.99 -17.95 1.60
N VAL A 248 12.45 -17.66 2.77
CA VAL A 248 12.17 -18.68 3.79
C VAL A 248 11.17 -19.72 3.32
N THR A 249 10.22 -19.37 2.46
CA THR A 249 9.26 -20.33 1.89
C THR A 249 9.99 -21.41 1.12
N TYR A 250 10.99 -21.06 0.31
CA TYR A 250 11.82 -22.04 -0.43
C TYR A 250 12.64 -22.92 0.51
N VAL A 251 13.21 -22.33 1.57
CA VAL A 251 13.95 -23.10 2.59
C VAL A 251 13.05 -24.14 3.25
N MET A 252 11.84 -23.75 3.66
CA MET A 252 10.88 -24.67 4.28
C MET A 252 10.45 -25.78 3.34
N GLN A 253 10.23 -25.46 2.06
CA GLN A 253 9.91 -26.47 1.04
C GLN A 253 11.07 -27.45 0.80
N ALA A 254 12.31 -26.96 0.75
CA ALA A 254 13.49 -27.81 0.63
C ALA A 254 13.66 -28.75 1.83
N LEU A 255 13.42 -28.28 3.05
CA LEU A 255 13.45 -29.11 4.26
C LEU A 255 12.35 -30.19 4.23
N LYS A 256 11.13 -29.85 3.80
CA LYS A 256 10.05 -30.83 3.61
C LYS A 256 10.43 -31.90 2.59
N ALA A 257 11.02 -31.51 1.47
CA ALA A 257 11.48 -32.44 0.42
C ALA A 257 12.56 -33.41 0.91
N GLN A 258 13.34 -33.01 1.92
CA GLN A 258 14.34 -33.87 2.58
C GLN A 258 13.74 -34.72 3.72
N GLY A 259 12.42 -34.68 3.93
CA GLY A 259 11.71 -35.46 4.95
C GLY A 259 11.58 -34.81 6.31
N ALA A 260 11.98 -33.53 6.47
CA ALA A 260 11.78 -32.81 7.72
C ALA A 260 10.30 -32.50 7.95
N GLN A 261 9.81 -32.74 9.17
CA GLN A 261 8.44 -32.43 9.56
C GLN A 261 8.31 -31.00 10.05
N VAL A 262 8.49 -30.03 9.13
CA VAL A 262 8.34 -28.61 9.41
C VAL A 262 7.03 -28.07 8.81
N GLY A 263 6.45 -27.06 9.46
CA GLY A 263 5.28 -26.34 8.95
C GLY A 263 5.60 -25.46 7.75
N GLU A 264 4.65 -24.61 7.36
CA GLU A 264 4.86 -23.52 6.41
C GLU A 264 5.26 -22.27 7.16
N ALA A 265 6.13 -21.46 6.55
CA ALA A 265 6.56 -20.19 7.08
C ALA A 265 6.75 -19.18 5.94
N THR A 266 6.40 -17.95 6.21
CA THR A 266 6.54 -16.82 5.29
C THR A 266 7.52 -15.77 5.81
N THR A 267 7.83 -15.80 7.13
CA THR A 267 8.83 -14.94 7.77
C THR A 267 9.95 -15.76 8.39
N VAL A 268 11.10 -15.11 8.63
CA VAL A 268 12.28 -15.75 9.25
C VAL A 268 11.95 -16.25 10.66
N GLU A 269 11.17 -15.48 11.42
CA GLU A 269 10.75 -15.81 12.78
C GLU A 269 9.88 -17.07 12.79
N GLU A 270 8.90 -17.15 11.89
CA GLU A 270 8.07 -18.34 11.74
C GLU A 270 8.91 -19.58 11.36
N ALA A 271 9.82 -19.42 10.39
CA ALA A 271 10.69 -20.51 9.95
C ALA A 271 11.58 -21.02 11.09
N ARG A 272 12.19 -20.11 11.85
CA ARG A 272 12.98 -20.46 13.03
C ARG A 272 12.16 -21.27 14.02
N ASP A 273 10.96 -20.80 14.34
CA ASP A 273 10.11 -21.45 15.33
C ASP A 273 9.65 -22.84 14.87
N GLU A 274 9.30 -23.00 13.59
CA GLU A 274 8.93 -24.30 13.02
C GLU A 274 10.13 -25.28 12.98
N ILE A 275 11.32 -24.81 12.61
CA ILE A 275 12.55 -25.63 12.62
C ILE A 275 12.88 -26.07 14.06
N LEU A 276 12.82 -25.17 15.04
CA LEU A 276 13.07 -25.51 16.44
C LEU A 276 12.04 -26.49 17.01
N LYS A 277 10.77 -26.39 16.61
CA LYS A 277 9.73 -27.38 16.97
C LYS A 277 10.04 -28.76 16.40
N ALA A 278 10.46 -28.84 15.14
CA ALA A 278 10.84 -30.09 14.50
C ALA A 278 12.07 -30.71 15.15
N TRP A 279 13.08 -29.90 15.48
CA TRP A 279 14.31 -30.34 16.15
C TRP A 279 14.06 -30.95 17.54
N LYS A 280 13.14 -30.39 18.32
CA LYS A 280 12.79 -30.89 19.67
C LYS A 280 11.98 -32.18 19.64
N ARG A 281 11.53 -32.65 18.48
CA ARG A 281 10.78 -33.91 18.30
C ARG A 281 11.68 -35.06 17.89
N ILE A 282 12.95 -34.82 17.64
CA ILE A 282 14.00 -35.81 17.37
C ILE A 282 14.71 -36.12 18.70
#